data_b75d2ecdf1c942a795680b7be2883ff6
#
_entry.id   b75d2ecdf1c942a795680b7be2883ff6
#
_cell.length_a   1.000
_cell.length_b   1.000
_cell.length_c   1.000
_cell.angle_alpha   90.00
_cell.angle_beta   90.00
_cell.angle_gamma   90.00
#
_symmetry.space_group_name_H-M   'P 1'
#
loop_
_entity.id
_entity.type
_entity.pdbx_description
1 polymer ?
#
loop_
_entity_poly.entity_id
_entity_poly.type
_entity_poly.pdbx_seq_one_letter_code
_entity_poly.pdbx_strand_id
1 'polypeptide(L)'
;MRVLLVEDEPHAAHVLAKGLREQTYAVDLAADGDSAIFQVGTTDYDAVILDVMLPKRDGFAVCRTIRESGCAVPIIMLTARDAVEARIEGLDCGADDYLVKPFDFGELLARLRALVRRGRQPLLPERLTVGPIAVDTRTRQVRIRNADVPLTAKEYALLEYLVRRAGDVVSRTYISEHVWDEHHDSLSNVVDVYVQRLRRKLDRSGSESVIRTRRGEGYQLVVGAAAP
;
A
#
# COMPACT_ATOMS: atom_id res chain seq x y z
N MET A 1 2.66 -2.11 -1.09
CA MET A 1 1.95 -1.02 -0.37
C MET A 1 2.15 -1.24 1.12
N ARG A 2 2.61 -0.22 1.86
CA ARG A 2 2.89 -0.29 3.30
C ARG A 2 1.72 0.28 4.09
N VAL A 3 1.21 -0.48 5.04
CA VAL A 3 0.04 -0.13 5.84
C VAL A 3 0.42 -0.21 7.32
N LEU A 4 0.03 0.80 8.09
CA LEU A 4 0.08 0.73 9.54
C LEU A 4 -1.26 0.19 10.05
N LEU A 5 -1.21 -0.90 10.83
CA LEU A 5 -2.36 -1.45 11.54
C LEU A 5 -2.21 -1.13 13.03
N VAL A 6 -3.17 -0.36 13.54
CA VAL A 6 -3.24 0.05 14.96
C VAL A 6 -4.37 -0.71 15.63
N GLU A 7 -4.03 -1.68 16.45
CA GLU A 7 -4.95 -2.58 17.16
C GLU A 7 -4.27 -3.02 18.44
N ASP A 8 -4.91 -2.88 19.59
CA ASP A 8 -4.35 -3.21 20.90
C ASP A 8 -4.58 -4.67 21.32
N GLU A 9 -5.54 -5.36 20.69
CA GLU A 9 -5.78 -6.78 20.94
C GLU A 9 -4.81 -7.62 20.09
N PRO A 10 -3.83 -8.36 20.70
CA PRO A 10 -2.75 -9.00 19.96
C PRO A 10 -3.23 -10.08 18.98
N HIS A 11 -4.35 -10.77 19.29
CA HIS A 11 -4.87 -11.82 18.41
C HIS A 11 -5.55 -11.20 17.18
N ALA A 12 -6.35 -10.16 17.35
CA ALA A 12 -6.98 -9.43 16.24
C ALA A 12 -5.91 -8.80 15.34
N ALA A 13 -4.91 -8.12 15.93
CA ALA A 13 -3.78 -7.54 15.21
C ALA A 13 -3.05 -8.60 14.37
N HIS A 14 -2.77 -9.78 14.96
CA HIS A 14 -2.09 -10.86 14.25
C HIS A 14 -2.92 -11.42 13.08
N VAL A 15 -4.20 -11.68 13.28
CA VAL A 15 -5.09 -12.23 12.25
C VAL A 15 -5.24 -11.24 11.08
N LEU A 16 -5.50 -9.96 11.39
CA LEU A 16 -5.64 -8.92 10.38
C LEU A 16 -4.33 -8.71 9.61
N ALA A 17 -3.20 -8.61 10.32
CA ALA A 17 -1.90 -8.45 9.68
C ALA A 17 -1.55 -9.64 8.77
N LYS A 18 -1.82 -10.88 9.22
CA LYS A 18 -1.62 -12.08 8.40
C LYS A 18 -2.46 -12.00 7.12
N GLY A 19 -3.75 -11.70 7.22
CA GLY A 19 -4.62 -11.57 6.05
C GLY A 19 -4.15 -10.48 5.08
N LEU A 20 -3.74 -9.32 5.59
CA LEU A 20 -3.18 -8.23 4.78
C LEU A 20 -1.87 -8.63 4.09
N ARG A 21 -0.96 -9.34 4.78
CA ARG A 21 0.29 -9.85 4.22
C ARG A 21 0.06 -10.87 3.12
N GLU A 22 -0.92 -11.75 3.28
CA GLU A 22 -1.36 -12.68 2.22
C GLU A 22 -1.86 -11.95 0.98
N GLN A 23 -2.41 -10.74 1.16
CA GLN A 23 -2.78 -9.82 0.08
C GLN A 23 -1.63 -8.91 -0.36
N THR A 24 -0.38 -9.24 0.01
CA THR A 24 0.86 -8.55 -0.41
C THR A 24 1.05 -7.13 0.12
N TYR A 25 0.34 -6.73 1.15
CA TYR A 25 0.66 -5.52 1.88
C TYR A 25 1.89 -5.74 2.77
N ALA A 26 2.78 -4.76 2.87
CA ALA A 26 3.72 -4.65 3.97
C ALA A 26 2.96 -4.07 5.16
N VAL A 27 3.01 -4.73 6.32
CA VAL A 27 2.18 -4.37 7.47
C VAL A 27 3.02 -4.17 8.70
N ASP A 28 3.03 -2.95 9.20
CA ASP A 28 3.56 -2.60 10.51
C ASP A 28 2.44 -2.59 11.54
N LEU A 29 2.78 -2.88 12.79
CA LEU A 29 1.83 -2.94 13.89
C LEU A 29 2.13 -1.85 14.92
N ALA A 30 1.08 -1.22 15.42
CA ALA A 30 1.13 -0.39 16.62
C ALA A 30 0.07 -0.89 17.61
N ALA A 31 0.45 -1.09 18.87
CA ALA A 31 -0.43 -1.59 19.91
C ALA A 31 -1.15 -0.47 20.68
N ASP A 32 -0.81 0.78 20.45
CA ASP A 32 -1.43 1.95 21.07
C ASP A 32 -1.31 3.21 20.21
N GLY A 33 -2.07 4.25 20.61
CA GLY A 33 -2.13 5.49 19.84
C GLY A 33 -0.82 6.28 19.80
N ASP A 34 -0.01 6.24 20.85
CA ASP A 34 1.25 7.00 20.90
C ASP A 34 2.29 6.37 19.97
N SER A 35 2.35 5.02 19.96
CA SER A 35 3.16 4.26 19.00
C SER A 35 2.73 4.53 17.56
N ALA A 36 1.43 4.62 17.29
CA ALA A 36 0.90 4.93 15.96
C ALA A 36 1.30 6.32 15.49
N ILE A 37 1.16 7.34 16.34
CA ILE A 37 1.55 8.73 16.02
C ILE A 37 3.05 8.81 15.74
N PHE A 38 3.88 8.16 16.56
CA PHE A 38 5.33 8.12 16.35
C PHE A 38 5.69 7.48 15.00
N GLN A 39 5.10 6.31 14.69
CA GLN A 39 5.38 5.60 13.44
C GLN A 39 4.95 6.40 12.21
N VAL A 40 3.78 7.04 12.24
CA VAL A 40 3.31 7.90 11.14
C VAL A 40 4.22 9.12 10.94
N GLY A 41 4.81 9.65 12.03
CA GLY A 41 5.75 10.76 11.96
C GLY A 41 7.14 10.39 11.41
N THR A 42 7.51 9.11 11.41
CA THR A 42 8.85 8.64 11.03
C THR A 42 8.87 7.75 9.78
N THR A 43 7.72 7.29 9.36
CA THR A 43 7.60 6.31 8.27
C THR A 43 6.46 6.71 7.33
N ASP A 44 6.72 6.64 6.02
CA ASP A 44 5.71 6.87 5.00
C ASP A 44 4.81 5.64 4.83
N TYR A 45 3.53 5.80 5.14
CA TYR A 45 2.50 4.79 4.92
C TYR A 45 1.59 5.13 3.74
N ASP A 46 1.14 4.09 3.05
CA ASP A 46 0.13 4.23 1.99
C ASP A 46 -1.30 4.35 2.57
N ALA A 47 -1.51 3.80 3.77
CA ALA A 47 -2.74 3.93 4.56
C ALA A 47 -2.52 3.54 6.01
N VAL A 48 -3.42 3.99 6.89
CA VAL A 48 -3.53 3.58 8.30
C VAL A 48 -4.88 2.91 8.51
N ILE A 49 -4.86 1.74 9.13
CA ILE A 49 -6.04 1.04 9.67
C ILE A 49 -6.00 1.26 11.18
N LEU A 50 -7.01 1.95 11.71
CA LEU A 50 -6.98 2.48 13.08
C LEU A 50 -8.19 1.98 13.86
N ASP A 51 -7.96 1.18 14.91
CA ASP A 51 -9.03 0.90 15.85
C ASP A 51 -9.42 2.17 16.64
N VAL A 52 -10.69 2.36 16.83
CA VAL A 52 -11.23 3.43 17.69
C VAL A 52 -11.01 3.12 19.16
N MET A 53 -11.12 1.85 19.55
CA MET A 53 -11.09 1.43 20.97
C MET A 53 -9.66 1.11 21.43
N LEU A 54 -8.78 2.11 21.44
CA LEU A 54 -7.40 1.96 21.90
C LEU A 54 -7.26 2.36 23.38
N PRO A 55 -6.34 1.74 24.13
CA PRO A 55 -6.02 2.16 25.48
C PRO A 55 -5.32 3.52 25.51
N LYS A 56 -5.47 4.25 26.62
CA LYS A 56 -4.86 5.55 26.92
C LYS A 56 -5.36 6.69 26.00
N ARG A 57 -5.30 6.54 24.69
CA ARG A 57 -5.72 7.53 23.70
C ARG A 57 -6.60 6.84 22.65
N ASP A 58 -7.86 7.23 22.57
CA ASP A 58 -8.79 6.66 21.58
C ASP A 58 -8.37 6.97 20.13
N GLY A 59 -8.88 6.19 19.19
CA GLY A 59 -8.55 6.33 17.78
C GLY A 59 -8.96 7.67 17.18
N PHE A 60 -10.01 8.32 17.68
CA PHE A 60 -10.39 9.66 17.23
C PHE A 60 -9.34 10.71 17.59
N ALA A 61 -8.82 10.65 18.82
CA ALA A 61 -7.74 11.54 19.25
C ALA A 61 -6.43 11.28 18.49
N VAL A 62 -6.13 10.01 18.18
CA VAL A 62 -4.99 9.64 17.33
C VAL A 62 -5.15 10.24 15.93
N CYS A 63 -6.31 10.08 15.30
CA CYS A 63 -6.61 10.62 13.97
C CYS A 63 -6.45 12.14 13.95
N ARG A 64 -7.07 12.86 14.90
CA ARG A 64 -6.91 14.32 15.03
C ARG A 64 -5.44 14.73 15.11
N THR A 65 -4.66 14.08 15.97
CA THR A 65 -3.24 14.40 16.14
C THR A 65 -2.44 14.20 14.84
N ILE A 66 -2.72 13.11 14.11
CA ILE A 66 -2.09 12.85 12.81
C ILE A 66 -2.47 13.95 11.81
N ARG A 67 -3.72 14.39 11.77
CA ARG A 67 -4.16 15.48 10.88
C ARG A 67 -3.58 16.84 11.26
N GLU A 68 -3.53 17.16 12.56
CA GLU A 68 -2.92 18.39 13.08
C GLU A 68 -1.43 18.49 12.76
N SER A 69 -0.73 17.36 12.63
CA SER A 69 0.68 17.35 12.17
C SER A 69 0.85 17.64 10.67
N GLY A 70 -0.26 17.83 9.94
CA GLY A 70 -0.26 18.04 8.48
C GLY A 70 -0.13 16.77 7.66
N CYS A 71 -0.17 15.59 8.28
CA CYS A 71 -0.08 14.33 7.57
C CYS A 71 -1.42 13.98 6.90
N ALA A 72 -1.38 13.77 5.57
CA ALA A 72 -2.53 13.46 4.73
C ALA A 72 -2.65 11.95 4.43
N VAL A 73 -1.97 11.08 5.19
CA VAL A 73 -2.08 9.63 5.00
C VAL A 73 -3.54 9.19 5.09
N PRO A 74 -4.05 8.37 4.16
CA PRO A 74 -5.41 7.86 4.24
C PRO A 74 -5.63 7.02 5.50
N ILE A 75 -6.72 7.30 6.24
CA ILE A 75 -7.07 6.61 7.50
C ILE A 75 -8.44 5.95 7.34
N ILE A 76 -8.51 4.63 7.59
CA ILE A 76 -9.75 3.89 7.81
C ILE A 76 -9.88 3.52 9.27
N MET A 77 -11.01 3.91 9.89
CA MET A 77 -11.29 3.56 11.28
C MET A 77 -12.05 2.25 11.39
N LEU A 78 -11.62 1.40 12.33
CA LEU A 78 -12.34 0.20 12.74
C LEU A 78 -13.02 0.45 14.08
N THR A 79 -14.30 0.09 14.21
CA THR A 79 -15.05 0.38 15.43
C THR A 79 -16.14 -0.65 15.73
N ALA A 80 -16.39 -0.90 17.00
CA ALA A 80 -17.56 -1.65 17.45
C ALA A 80 -18.83 -0.77 17.56
N ARG A 81 -18.71 0.56 17.38
CA ARG A 81 -19.82 1.49 17.51
C ARG A 81 -20.48 1.70 16.16
N ASP A 82 -21.71 1.20 15.98
CA ASP A 82 -22.56 1.44 14.82
C ASP A 82 -23.44 2.70 14.95
N ALA A 83 -23.37 3.38 16.11
CA ALA A 83 -24.12 4.60 16.36
C ALA A 83 -23.75 5.70 15.34
N VAL A 84 -24.76 6.40 14.87
CA VAL A 84 -24.60 7.48 13.88
C VAL A 84 -23.67 8.58 14.40
N GLU A 85 -23.74 8.87 15.70
CA GLU A 85 -22.89 9.86 16.39
C GLU A 85 -21.40 9.51 16.29
N ALA A 86 -21.03 8.23 16.48
CA ALA A 86 -19.65 7.78 16.37
C ALA A 86 -19.11 7.84 14.92
N ARG A 87 -20.00 7.66 13.94
CA ARG A 87 -19.64 7.82 12.51
C ARG A 87 -19.43 9.28 12.14
N ILE A 88 -20.25 10.19 12.69
CA ILE A 88 -20.08 11.64 12.52
C ILE A 88 -18.77 12.06 13.17
N GLU A 89 -18.50 11.67 14.41
CA GLU A 89 -17.24 11.99 15.11
C GLU A 89 -16.01 11.45 14.35
N GLY A 90 -16.11 10.26 13.74
CA GLY A 90 -15.06 9.66 12.92
C GLY A 90 -14.74 10.48 11.67
N LEU A 91 -15.76 11.03 11.01
CA LEU A 91 -15.58 11.91 9.85
C LEU A 91 -15.04 13.28 10.26
N ASP A 92 -15.55 13.83 11.35
CA ASP A 92 -15.15 15.15 11.88
C ASP A 92 -13.69 15.15 12.39
N CYS A 93 -13.16 14.00 12.86
CA CYS A 93 -11.75 13.89 13.24
C CYS A 93 -10.78 13.82 12.05
N GLY A 94 -11.30 13.75 10.81
CA GLY A 94 -10.53 13.72 9.58
C GLY A 94 -10.17 12.32 9.06
N ALA A 95 -10.88 11.28 9.51
CA ALA A 95 -10.79 9.96 8.89
C ALA A 95 -11.41 9.96 7.49
N ASP A 96 -10.85 9.14 6.60
CA ASP A 96 -11.28 9.07 5.19
C ASP A 96 -12.35 7.99 4.95
N ASP A 97 -12.42 6.99 5.82
CA ASP A 97 -13.45 5.94 5.79
C ASP A 97 -13.64 5.32 7.18
N TYR A 98 -14.71 4.53 7.30
CA TYR A 98 -15.17 3.97 8.56
C TYR A 98 -15.76 2.58 8.34
N LEU A 99 -15.35 1.59 9.15
CA LEU A 99 -15.79 0.20 9.04
C LEU A 99 -16.20 -0.36 10.40
N VAL A 100 -17.43 -0.83 10.49
CA VAL A 100 -18.02 -1.33 11.75
C VAL A 100 -17.65 -2.80 11.96
N LYS A 101 -17.16 -3.13 13.16
CA LYS A 101 -16.92 -4.52 13.60
C LYS A 101 -18.25 -5.17 14.05
N PRO A 102 -18.55 -6.43 13.70
CA PRO A 102 -17.75 -7.31 12.85
C PRO A 102 -17.89 -6.98 11.35
N PHE A 103 -16.83 -7.08 10.60
CA PHE A 103 -16.78 -6.79 9.17
C PHE A 103 -16.26 -7.99 8.35
N ASP A 104 -16.59 -8.01 7.08
CA ASP A 104 -15.98 -8.92 6.13
C ASP A 104 -14.58 -8.43 5.73
N PHE A 105 -13.61 -9.32 5.71
CA PHE A 105 -12.22 -8.97 5.38
C PHE A 105 -12.10 -8.47 3.92
N GLY A 106 -12.90 -8.98 3.00
CA GLY A 106 -12.97 -8.52 1.62
C GLY A 106 -13.49 -7.08 1.53
N GLU A 107 -14.42 -6.67 2.44
CA GLU A 107 -14.88 -5.28 2.53
C GLU A 107 -13.74 -4.36 2.97
N LEU A 108 -13.00 -4.72 4.03
CA LEU A 108 -11.82 -3.96 4.47
C LEU A 108 -10.84 -3.76 3.32
N LEU A 109 -10.52 -4.82 2.58
CA LEU A 109 -9.62 -4.76 1.42
C LEU A 109 -10.15 -3.85 0.30
N ALA A 110 -11.45 -3.92 0.02
CA ALA A 110 -12.07 -3.07 -1.01
C ALA A 110 -12.01 -1.58 -0.63
N ARG A 111 -12.31 -1.26 0.63
CA ARG A 111 -12.22 0.11 1.18
C ARG A 111 -10.79 0.61 1.19
N LEU A 112 -9.84 -0.20 1.65
CA LEU A 112 -8.41 0.13 1.68
C LEU A 112 -7.88 0.46 0.26
N ARG A 113 -8.24 -0.35 -0.74
CA ARG A 113 -7.91 -0.05 -2.15
C ARG A 113 -8.52 1.27 -2.63
N ALA A 114 -9.78 1.54 -2.25
CA ALA A 114 -10.46 2.77 -2.62
C ALA A 114 -9.83 4.01 -1.98
N LEU A 115 -9.42 3.91 -0.71
CA LEU A 115 -8.75 4.98 0.03
C LEU A 115 -7.40 5.35 -0.56
N VAL A 116 -6.55 4.35 -0.76
CA VAL A 116 -5.22 4.58 -1.37
C VAL A 116 -5.34 5.19 -2.77
N ARG A 117 -6.37 4.82 -3.50
CA ARG A 117 -6.67 5.43 -4.80
C ARG A 117 -7.02 6.92 -4.66
N ARG A 118 -7.81 7.32 -3.65
CA ARG A 118 -8.23 8.72 -3.42
C ARG A 118 -7.10 9.59 -2.89
N GLY A 119 -6.27 9.07 -1.99
CA GLY A 119 -5.20 9.84 -1.32
C GLY A 119 -4.05 10.26 -2.24
N ARG A 120 -3.92 9.69 -3.45
CA ARG A 120 -2.79 9.96 -4.38
C ARG A 120 -3.14 10.80 -5.60
N GLN A 121 -4.27 11.47 -5.66
CA GLN A 121 -4.83 12.32 -6.73
C GLN A 121 -6.19 11.82 -7.26
N PRO A 122 -7.01 12.68 -7.88
CA PRO A 122 -8.37 12.33 -8.29
C PRO A 122 -8.34 11.21 -9.32
N LEU A 123 -8.99 10.09 -8.98
CA LEU A 123 -9.32 9.01 -9.90
C LEU A 123 -8.12 8.29 -10.56
N LEU A 124 -7.28 7.61 -9.79
CA LEU A 124 -6.46 6.57 -10.40
C LEU A 124 -7.40 5.47 -10.89
N PRO A 125 -7.42 5.18 -12.19
CA PRO A 125 -8.30 4.18 -12.76
C PRO A 125 -7.99 2.81 -12.13
N GLU A 126 -9.01 1.95 -11.98
CA GLU A 126 -8.81 0.54 -11.57
C GLU A 126 -7.82 -0.17 -12.49
N ARG A 127 -7.63 0.36 -13.69
CA ARG A 127 -6.67 -0.09 -14.67
C ARG A 127 -5.56 0.94 -14.84
N LEU A 128 -4.36 0.62 -14.38
CA LEU A 128 -3.16 1.41 -14.58
C LEU A 128 -2.52 1.00 -15.90
N THR A 129 -2.18 1.97 -16.75
CA THR A 129 -1.51 1.69 -18.03
C THR A 129 -0.24 2.53 -18.14
N VAL A 130 0.90 1.86 -18.37
CA VAL A 130 2.20 2.49 -18.58
C VAL A 130 2.88 1.84 -19.78
N GLY A 131 2.93 2.57 -20.88
CA GLY A 131 3.42 2.02 -22.15
C GLY A 131 2.65 0.75 -22.56
N PRO A 132 3.33 -0.39 -22.77
CA PRO A 132 2.68 -1.64 -23.15
C PRO A 132 2.05 -2.40 -21.98
N ILE A 133 2.26 -1.95 -20.74
CA ILE A 133 1.83 -2.64 -19.52
C ILE A 133 0.47 -2.11 -19.08
N ALA A 134 -0.48 -3.02 -18.84
CA ALA A 134 -1.77 -2.73 -18.23
C ALA A 134 -1.93 -3.59 -16.97
N VAL A 135 -2.22 -2.95 -15.85
CA VAL A 135 -2.44 -3.59 -14.55
C VAL A 135 -3.87 -3.31 -14.11
N ASP A 136 -4.67 -4.35 -13.95
CA ASP A 136 -5.97 -4.26 -13.30
C ASP A 136 -5.77 -4.49 -11.79
N THR A 137 -5.95 -3.43 -11.00
CA THR A 137 -5.68 -3.46 -9.56
C THR A 137 -6.78 -4.18 -8.77
N ARG A 138 -7.97 -4.34 -9.34
CA ARG A 138 -9.09 -5.05 -8.72
C ARG A 138 -8.93 -6.57 -8.87
N THR A 139 -8.63 -7.02 -10.10
CA THR A 139 -8.46 -8.45 -10.41
C THR A 139 -7.02 -8.93 -10.22
N ARG A 140 -6.07 -7.99 -10.03
CA ARG A 140 -4.61 -8.23 -9.98
C ARG A 140 -4.06 -8.89 -11.24
N GLN A 141 -4.73 -8.69 -12.37
CA GLN A 141 -4.29 -9.15 -13.68
C GLN A 141 -3.33 -8.17 -14.32
N VAL A 142 -2.31 -8.71 -14.95
CA VAL A 142 -1.31 -7.92 -15.69
C VAL A 142 -1.31 -8.36 -17.14
N ARG A 143 -1.37 -7.38 -18.04
CA ARG A 143 -1.28 -7.60 -19.48
C ARG A 143 -0.14 -6.79 -20.07
N ILE A 144 0.55 -7.39 -21.04
CA ILE A 144 1.52 -6.69 -21.88
C ILE A 144 1.08 -6.83 -23.31
N ARG A 145 0.84 -5.69 -23.99
CA ARG A 145 0.34 -5.68 -25.38
C ARG A 145 -0.85 -6.64 -25.57
N ASN A 146 -1.79 -6.63 -24.62
CA ASN A 146 -2.99 -7.47 -24.57
C ASN A 146 -2.76 -8.97 -24.26
N ALA A 147 -1.53 -9.43 -24.04
CA ALA A 147 -1.27 -10.80 -23.57
C ALA A 147 -1.22 -10.86 -22.04
N ASP A 148 -1.90 -11.81 -21.42
CA ASP A 148 -1.86 -12.02 -19.98
C ASP A 148 -0.48 -12.51 -19.54
N VAL A 149 0.04 -11.91 -18.46
CA VAL A 149 1.34 -12.27 -17.87
C VAL A 149 1.13 -12.75 -16.46
N PRO A 150 1.35 -14.05 -16.18
CA PRO A 150 1.20 -14.61 -14.85
C PRO A 150 2.33 -14.13 -13.95
N LEU A 151 1.98 -13.43 -12.88
CA LEU A 151 2.90 -12.98 -11.84
C LEU A 151 2.59 -13.66 -10.51
N THR A 152 3.63 -13.94 -9.74
CA THR A 152 3.46 -14.30 -8.33
C THR A 152 3.02 -13.07 -7.53
N ALA A 153 2.51 -13.29 -6.32
CA ALA A 153 2.00 -12.22 -5.47
C ALA A 153 3.05 -11.11 -5.23
N LYS A 154 4.31 -11.46 -4.97
CA LYS A 154 5.38 -10.46 -4.76
C LYS A 154 5.88 -9.79 -6.05
N GLU A 155 5.88 -10.51 -7.17
CA GLU A 155 6.15 -9.90 -8.49
C GLU A 155 5.07 -8.88 -8.85
N TYR A 156 3.80 -9.22 -8.59
CA TYR A 156 2.69 -8.30 -8.80
C TYR A 156 2.82 -7.05 -7.91
N ALA A 157 3.09 -7.21 -6.60
CA ALA A 157 3.25 -6.10 -5.68
C ALA A 157 4.37 -5.15 -6.09
N LEU A 158 5.53 -5.70 -6.51
CA LEU A 158 6.64 -4.90 -7.02
C LEU A 158 6.27 -4.16 -8.32
N LEU A 159 5.60 -4.85 -9.25
CA LEU A 159 5.20 -4.20 -10.51
C LEU A 159 4.16 -3.11 -10.26
N GLU A 160 3.11 -3.39 -9.47
CA GLU A 160 2.10 -2.39 -9.11
C GLU A 160 2.73 -1.16 -8.47
N TYR A 161 3.67 -1.38 -7.54
CA TYR A 161 4.40 -0.31 -6.87
C TYR A 161 5.16 0.58 -7.86
N LEU A 162 5.88 -0.02 -8.81
CA LEU A 162 6.62 0.71 -9.85
C LEU A 162 5.70 1.40 -10.86
N VAL A 163 4.58 0.77 -11.23
CA VAL A 163 3.58 1.35 -12.15
C VAL A 163 2.94 2.60 -11.55
N ARG A 164 2.63 2.57 -10.25
CA ARG A 164 2.09 3.75 -9.54
C ARG A 164 3.07 4.92 -9.45
N ARG A 165 4.37 4.64 -9.60
CA ARG A 165 5.47 5.63 -9.62
C ARG A 165 6.19 5.67 -10.96
N ALA A 166 5.45 5.40 -12.04
CA ALA A 166 6.03 5.38 -13.37
C ALA A 166 6.68 6.72 -13.72
N GLY A 167 7.93 6.67 -14.15
CA GLY A 167 8.75 7.87 -14.42
C GLY A 167 9.65 8.28 -13.25
N ASP A 168 9.33 7.90 -12.01
CA ASP A 168 10.16 8.22 -10.85
C ASP A 168 11.29 7.20 -10.68
N VAL A 169 12.41 7.67 -10.13
CA VAL A 169 13.50 6.79 -9.66
C VAL A 169 13.22 6.40 -8.22
N VAL A 170 13.06 5.10 -7.96
CA VAL A 170 12.75 4.57 -6.64
C VAL A 170 13.94 3.78 -6.10
N SER A 171 14.42 4.14 -4.91
CA SER A 171 15.55 3.47 -4.27
C SER A 171 15.23 2.03 -3.88
N ARG A 172 16.27 1.18 -3.78
CA ARG A 172 16.12 -0.21 -3.32
C ARG A 172 15.52 -0.30 -1.94
N THR A 173 15.97 0.56 -1.04
CA THR A 173 15.48 0.64 0.34
C THR A 173 13.99 0.96 0.34
N TYR A 174 13.57 1.97 -0.40
CA TYR A 174 12.17 2.40 -0.47
C TYR A 174 11.26 1.33 -1.10
N ILE A 175 11.75 0.62 -2.13
CA ILE A 175 11.06 -0.54 -2.72
C ILE A 175 10.94 -1.66 -1.67
N SER A 176 12.02 -1.96 -0.94
CA SER A 176 12.03 -3.01 0.08
C SER A 176 11.00 -2.74 1.17
N GLU A 177 10.97 -1.54 1.71
CA GLU A 177 10.06 -1.12 2.78
C GLU A 177 8.58 -1.17 2.39
N HIS A 178 8.25 -0.97 1.11
CA HIS A 178 6.86 -0.91 0.64
C HIS A 178 6.34 -2.21 0.03
N VAL A 179 7.22 -3.14 -0.30
CA VAL A 179 6.86 -4.41 -0.94
C VAL A 179 7.14 -5.62 -0.05
N TRP A 180 8.09 -5.49 0.89
CA TRP A 180 8.43 -6.52 1.87
C TRP A 180 8.25 -5.98 3.29
N ASP A 181 7.96 -6.87 4.25
CA ASP A 181 7.84 -6.54 5.68
C ASP A 181 9.21 -6.26 6.32
N GLU A 182 9.24 -5.54 7.46
CA GLU A 182 10.45 -5.14 8.20
C GLU A 182 11.43 -6.28 8.56
N HIS A 183 10.96 -7.52 8.56
CA HIS A 183 11.80 -8.70 8.85
C HIS A 183 12.67 -9.15 7.67
N HIS A 184 12.62 -8.46 6.52
CA HIS A 184 13.52 -8.72 5.42
C HIS A 184 14.78 -7.89 5.58
N ASP A 185 15.89 -8.59 5.79
CA ASP A 185 17.25 -8.02 5.87
C ASP A 185 17.47 -7.08 4.66
N SER A 186 17.54 -5.78 4.92
CA SER A 186 17.73 -4.74 3.89
C SER A 186 19.04 -4.88 3.10
N LEU A 187 19.93 -5.78 3.56
CA LEU A 187 21.17 -6.17 2.87
C LEU A 187 20.94 -7.27 1.83
N SER A 188 19.74 -7.82 1.72
CA SER A 188 19.46 -8.90 0.76
C SER A 188 19.26 -8.35 -0.65
N ASN A 189 19.82 -9.03 -1.66
CA ASN A 189 19.63 -8.73 -3.09
C ASN A 189 18.20 -9.07 -3.57
N VAL A 190 17.22 -9.12 -2.65
CA VAL A 190 15.84 -9.56 -2.95
C VAL A 190 15.19 -8.69 -4.01
N VAL A 191 15.30 -7.38 -3.90
CA VAL A 191 14.75 -6.43 -4.88
C VAL A 191 15.33 -6.69 -6.27
N ASP A 192 16.65 -6.87 -6.35
CA ASP A 192 17.38 -7.10 -7.62
C ASP A 192 16.92 -8.42 -8.27
N VAL A 193 16.72 -9.47 -7.46
CA VAL A 193 16.23 -10.79 -7.94
C VAL A 193 14.80 -10.65 -8.51
N TYR A 194 13.92 -9.96 -7.82
CA TYR A 194 12.53 -9.79 -8.28
C TYR A 194 12.43 -8.84 -9.49
N VAL A 195 13.25 -7.80 -9.56
CA VAL A 195 13.38 -6.97 -10.77
C VAL A 195 13.85 -7.81 -11.96
N GLN A 196 14.82 -8.69 -11.78
CA GLN A 196 15.26 -9.60 -12.81
C GLN A 196 14.15 -10.57 -13.28
N ARG A 197 13.38 -11.12 -12.32
CA ARG A 197 12.23 -11.98 -12.65
C ARG A 197 11.17 -11.22 -13.45
N LEU A 198 10.84 -10.00 -13.04
CA LEU A 198 9.93 -9.14 -13.77
C LEU A 198 10.44 -8.86 -15.19
N ARG A 199 11.70 -8.46 -15.36
CA ARG A 199 12.29 -8.22 -16.68
C ARG A 199 12.14 -9.42 -17.61
N ARG A 200 12.41 -10.65 -17.14
CA ARG A 200 12.20 -11.86 -17.97
C ARG A 200 10.78 -12.04 -18.45
N LYS A 201 9.80 -11.54 -17.72
CA LYS A 201 8.37 -11.67 -18.06
C LYS A 201 7.84 -10.49 -18.86
N LEU A 202 8.40 -9.29 -18.65
CA LEU A 202 7.92 -8.03 -19.21
C LEU A 202 8.69 -7.61 -20.47
N ASP A 203 9.99 -7.87 -20.52
CA ASP A 203 10.86 -7.42 -21.60
C ASP A 203 10.75 -8.33 -22.83
N ARG A 204 10.97 -7.75 -23.98
CA ARG A 204 11.04 -8.46 -25.25
C ARG A 204 12.52 -8.65 -25.61
N SER A 205 12.86 -9.79 -26.20
CA SER A 205 14.20 -10.03 -26.72
C SER A 205 14.58 -8.92 -27.73
N GLY A 206 15.71 -8.25 -27.46
CA GLY A 206 16.25 -7.19 -28.31
C GLY A 206 15.66 -5.79 -28.08
N SER A 207 14.76 -5.59 -27.12
CA SER A 207 14.27 -4.26 -26.75
C SER A 207 14.90 -3.78 -25.42
N GLU A 208 14.93 -2.45 -25.23
CA GLU A 208 15.28 -1.90 -23.92
C GLU A 208 14.30 -2.36 -22.85
N SER A 209 14.84 -2.64 -21.64
CA SER A 209 14.01 -3.04 -20.50
C SER A 209 13.05 -1.93 -20.08
N VAL A 210 11.79 -2.32 -19.81
CA VAL A 210 10.77 -1.40 -19.27
C VAL A 210 11.11 -0.94 -17.84
N ILE A 211 11.92 -1.71 -17.10
CA ILE A 211 12.44 -1.34 -15.78
C ILE A 211 13.92 -1.02 -15.94
N ARG A 212 14.29 0.25 -15.91
CA ARG A 212 15.70 0.69 -15.99
C ARG A 212 16.36 0.67 -14.61
N THR A 213 17.65 0.27 -14.57
CA THR A 213 18.49 0.44 -13.39
C THR A 213 19.16 1.81 -13.44
N ARG A 214 18.96 2.59 -12.40
CA ARG A 214 19.71 3.83 -12.14
C ARG A 214 20.82 3.49 -11.14
N ARG A 215 22.07 3.43 -11.63
CA ARG A 215 23.21 3.03 -10.81
C ARG A 215 23.36 3.96 -9.59
N GLY A 216 23.41 3.37 -8.39
CA GLY A 216 23.50 4.10 -7.12
C GLY A 216 22.17 4.67 -6.61
N GLU A 217 21.15 4.82 -7.47
CA GLU A 217 19.87 5.46 -7.13
C GLU A 217 18.72 4.45 -6.95
N GLY A 218 18.64 3.40 -7.79
CA GLY A 218 17.58 2.40 -7.71
C GLY A 218 17.02 1.97 -9.05
N TYR A 219 15.70 1.91 -9.16
CA TYR A 219 14.97 1.44 -10.34
C TYR A 219 13.93 2.46 -10.81
N GLN A 220 13.69 2.48 -12.10
CA GLN A 220 12.71 3.36 -12.74
C GLN A 220 11.90 2.55 -13.75
N LEU A 221 10.57 2.58 -13.63
CA LEU A 221 9.70 2.12 -14.71
C LEU A 221 9.59 3.21 -15.76
N VAL A 222 10.03 2.90 -16.98
CA VAL A 222 10.08 3.91 -18.06
C VAL A 222 8.69 4.06 -18.66
N VAL A 223 8.19 5.28 -18.68
CA VAL A 223 7.02 5.66 -19.48
C VAL A 223 7.49 5.66 -20.95
N GLY A 224 7.31 4.52 -21.64
CA GLY A 224 7.76 4.40 -23.01
C GLY A 224 7.08 5.42 -23.90
N ALA A 225 7.83 6.10 -24.72
CA ALA A 225 7.28 6.65 -25.96
C ALA A 225 6.59 5.49 -26.69
N ALA A 226 5.31 5.65 -27.04
CA ALA A 226 4.63 4.72 -27.94
C ALA A 226 5.55 4.53 -29.14
N ALA A 227 5.92 3.28 -29.40
CA ALA A 227 6.61 2.97 -30.64
C ALA A 227 5.73 3.42 -31.80
N PRO A 228 6.33 4.03 -32.81
CA PRO A 228 5.61 4.46 -34.01
C PRO A 228 4.87 3.33 -34.70
#